data_0903600e62e932c803e343e61d77753c
#
_entry.id   0903600e62e932c803e343e61d77753c
#
_cell.length_a   1.000
_cell.length_b   1.000
_cell.length_c   1.000
_cell.angle_alpha   90.00
_cell.angle_beta   90.00
_cell.angle_gamma   90.00
#
_symmetry.space_group_name_H-M   'P 1'
#
loop_
_entity.id
_entity.type
_entity.pdbx_description
1 polymer ?
#
loop_
_entity_poly.entity_id
_entity_poly.type
_entity_poly.pdbx_seq_one_letter_code
_entity_poly.pdbx_strand_id
1 'polypeptide(L)'
;MSNTMFFNLLLNIGLLVLIATMLTKLPMVRSMLLEDSHAMGSRAALAVIFGLVSIFSTYTGVRAQGAIVNTRVIGVLAAGLLGGPYVGIGAAVIGGLHRYLFDIGGFTAVSCAVSTFVEGLIGSAFSKRFKAGKIDGAGVFLITALAEIGQMAIILLISRPFPAALDLVCLIAFPMIIMNALGMVVFLGTFNRVFMEEDSQFAEKMRLAMGIVDQSLPHLRKGLYSKTDMEATA
;
A
#
# COMPACT_ATOMS: atom_id res chain seq x y z
N MET A 1 -24.97 0.90 -17.69
CA MET A 1 -24.51 1.33 -16.35
C MET A 1 -23.34 0.50 -15.83
N SER A 2 -23.34 -0.82 -15.98
CA SER A 2 -22.21 -1.68 -15.56
C SER A 2 -20.88 -1.34 -16.27
N ASN A 3 -20.87 -1.23 -17.60
CA ASN A 3 -19.65 -0.95 -18.36
C ASN A 3 -18.98 0.38 -17.99
N THR A 4 -19.78 1.42 -17.74
CA THR A 4 -19.25 2.73 -17.33
C THR A 4 -18.62 2.66 -15.94
N MET A 5 -19.20 1.89 -15.04
CA MET A 5 -18.65 1.69 -13.68
C MET A 5 -17.33 0.93 -13.72
N PHE A 6 -17.24 -0.16 -14.49
CA PHE A 6 -15.97 -0.88 -14.69
C PHE A 6 -14.88 0.02 -15.27
N PHE A 7 -15.23 0.80 -16.30
CA PHE A 7 -14.27 1.72 -16.92
C PHE A 7 -13.77 2.78 -15.94
N ASN A 8 -14.65 3.37 -15.13
CA ASN A 8 -14.25 4.35 -14.13
C ASN A 8 -13.39 3.73 -13.01
N LEU A 9 -13.70 2.52 -12.54
CA LEU A 9 -12.87 1.82 -11.58
C LEU A 9 -11.47 1.51 -12.16
N LEU A 10 -11.40 1.12 -13.43
CA LEU A 10 -10.14 0.90 -14.13
C LEU A 10 -9.31 2.18 -14.24
N LEU A 11 -9.93 3.30 -14.59
CA LEU A 11 -9.25 4.61 -14.59
C LEU A 11 -8.74 4.99 -13.21
N ASN A 12 -9.54 4.77 -12.16
CA ASN A 12 -9.12 5.03 -10.80
C ASN A 12 -7.93 4.18 -10.37
N ILE A 13 -7.90 2.90 -10.76
CA ILE A 13 -6.75 2.03 -10.53
C ILE A 13 -5.53 2.57 -11.26
N GLY A 14 -5.67 2.99 -12.52
CA GLY A 14 -4.58 3.61 -13.28
C GLY A 14 -4.01 4.86 -12.59
N LEU A 15 -4.88 5.73 -12.07
CA LEU A 15 -4.47 6.90 -11.29
C LEU A 15 -3.77 6.51 -9.99
N LEU A 16 -4.26 5.49 -9.28
CA LEU A 16 -3.62 4.99 -8.05
C LEU A 16 -2.25 4.38 -8.32
N VAL A 17 -2.08 3.67 -9.43
CA VAL A 17 -0.78 3.12 -9.85
C VAL A 17 0.20 4.25 -10.20
N LEU A 18 -0.28 5.31 -10.85
CA LEU A 18 0.52 6.51 -11.09
C LEU A 18 0.97 7.15 -9.77
N ILE A 19 0.04 7.32 -8.84
CA ILE A 19 0.35 7.83 -7.48
C ILE A 19 1.36 6.93 -6.78
N ALA A 20 1.17 5.59 -6.81
CA ALA A 20 2.11 4.63 -6.25
C ALA A 20 3.52 4.81 -6.84
N THR A 21 3.61 4.93 -8.18
CA THR A 21 4.88 5.16 -8.88
C THR A 21 5.54 6.47 -8.46
N MET A 22 4.76 7.53 -8.25
CA MET A 22 5.27 8.80 -7.75
C MET A 22 5.74 8.69 -6.29
N LEU A 23 4.96 8.04 -5.44
CA LEU A 23 5.30 7.84 -4.03
C LEU A 23 6.59 7.03 -3.86
N THR A 24 6.80 6.00 -4.68
CA THR A 24 8.04 5.21 -4.64
C THR A 24 9.28 5.96 -5.08
N LYS A 25 9.14 7.05 -5.84
CA LYS A 25 10.25 7.94 -6.22
C LYS A 25 10.60 8.97 -5.15
N LEU A 26 9.76 9.18 -4.15
CA LEU A 26 10.04 10.10 -3.05
C LEU A 26 11.01 9.47 -2.05
N PRO A 27 12.22 10.03 -1.86
CA PRO A 27 13.22 9.45 -0.95
C PRO A 27 12.68 9.29 0.48
N MET A 28 11.85 10.23 0.92
CA MET A 28 11.21 10.22 2.23
C MET A 28 10.28 9.00 2.42
N VAL A 29 9.39 8.72 1.45
CA VAL A 29 8.46 7.57 1.52
C VAL A 29 9.25 6.27 1.49
N ARG A 30 10.27 6.22 0.66
CA ARG A 30 11.15 5.09 0.48
C ARG A 30 11.92 4.76 1.75
N SER A 31 12.64 5.73 2.35
CA SER A 31 13.36 5.50 3.61
C SER A 31 12.41 5.07 4.74
N MET A 32 11.23 5.66 4.82
CA MET A 32 10.22 5.30 5.83
C MET A 32 9.70 3.87 5.70
N LEU A 33 9.61 3.33 4.47
CA LEU A 33 9.11 1.98 4.22
C LEU A 33 10.22 0.91 4.31
N LEU A 34 11.45 1.24 3.88
CA LEU A 34 12.60 0.32 3.87
C LEU A 34 13.29 0.23 5.23
N GLU A 35 13.51 1.36 5.91
CA GLU A 35 14.27 1.42 7.17
C GLU A 35 13.47 0.93 8.38
N ASP A 36 12.22 0.48 8.18
CA ASP A 36 11.27 0.09 9.26
C ASP A 36 11.30 1.10 10.43
N SER A 37 11.31 2.39 10.06
CA SER A 37 11.50 3.51 10.98
C SER A 37 10.49 3.42 12.14
N HIS A 38 11.02 3.16 13.33
CA HIS A 38 10.21 3.13 14.56
C HIS A 38 9.82 4.54 15.04
N ALA A 39 10.32 5.59 14.39
CA ALA A 39 9.98 6.97 14.72
C ALA A 39 8.49 7.23 14.51
N MET A 40 7.80 7.69 15.55
CA MET A 40 6.37 7.97 15.49
C MET A 40 6.04 9.03 14.41
N GLY A 41 6.92 10.00 14.19
CA GLY A 41 6.76 11.01 13.14
C GLY A 41 6.70 10.41 11.72
N SER A 42 7.57 9.45 11.41
CA SER A 42 7.59 8.75 10.11
C SER A 42 6.30 7.95 9.89
N ARG A 43 5.82 7.26 10.93
CA ARG A 43 4.57 6.50 10.88
C ARG A 43 3.36 7.42 10.69
N ALA A 44 3.34 8.56 11.39
CA ALA A 44 2.28 9.56 11.23
C ALA A 44 2.28 10.15 9.82
N ALA A 45 3.46 10.49 9.27
CA ALA A 45 3.58 10.98 7.90
C ALA A 45 3.08 9.97 6.87
N LEU A 46 3.45 8.69 6.98
CA LEU A 46 2.93 7.63 6.12
C LEU A 46 1.42 7.47 6.27
N ALA A 47 0.87 7.52 7.48
CA ALA A 47 -0.57 7.45 7.71
C ALA A 47 -1.31 8.60 7.03
N VAL A 48 -0.76 9.82 7.06
CA VAL A 48 -1.31 10.98 6.33
C VAL A 48 -1.22 10.76 4.83
N ILE A 49 -0.08 10.33 4.29
CA ILE A 49 0.09 10.11 2.84
C ILE A 49 -0.93 9.07 2.34
N PHE A 50 -1.04 7.92 2.97
CA PHE A 50 -2.00 6.89 2.55
C PHE A 50 -3.46 7.30 2.85
N GLY A 51 -3.69 8.06 3.90
CA GLY A 51 -4.98 8.69 4.16
C GLY A 51 -5.39 9.63 3.04
N LEU A 52 -4.47 10.46 2.51
CA LEU A 52 -4.71 11.32 1.34
C LEU A 52 -4.98 10.50 0.08
N VAL A 53 -4.30 9.37 -0.13
CA VAL A 53 -4.62 8.44 -1.23
C VAL A 53 -6.05 7.92 -1.11
N SER A 54 -6.49 7.57 0.10
CA SER A 54 -7.87 7.15 0.39
C SER A 54 -8.89 8.27 0.13
N ILE A 55 -8.58 9.50 0.52
CA ILE A 55 -9.39 10.69 0.25
C ILE A 55 -9.50 10.92 -1.26
N PHE A 56 -8.39 10.89 -1.97
CA PHE A 56 -8.36 11.03 -3.43
C PHE A 56 -9.26 10.00 -4.12
N SER A 57 -9.21 8.73 -3.68
CA SER A 57 -10.08 7.67 -4.19
C SER A 57 -11.57 7.94 -3.93
N THR A 58 -11.91 8.68 -2.88
CA THR A 58 -13.31 9.09 -2.62
C THR A 58 -13.78 10.13 -3.65
N TYR A 59 -12.93 11.11 -3.99
CA TYR A 59 -13.26 12.14 -4.98
C TYR A 59 -13.36 11.59 -6.40
N THR A 60 -12.55 10.61 -6.76
CA THR A 60 -12.58 9.95 -8.07
C THR A 60 -13.64 8.85 -8.16
N GLY A 61 -14.37 8.59 -7.09
CA GLY A 61 -15.44 7.61 -7.05
C GLY A 61 -16.64 7.98 -7.93
N VAL A 62 -17.40 6.97 -8.31
CA VAL A 62 -18.60 7.09 -9.17
C VAL A 62 -19.85 6.97 -8.32
N ARG A 63 -20.80 7.87 -8.53
CA ARG A 63 -22.11 7.78 -7.87
C ARG A 63 -22.97 6.71 -8.51
N ALA A 64 -23.46 5.77 -7.71
CA ALA A 64 -24.40 4.72 -8.12
C ALA A 64 -25.45 4.53 -7.03
N GLN A 65 -26.72 4.68 -7.37
CA GLN A 65 -27.87 4.50 -6.45
C GLN A 65 -27.70 5.21 -5.08
N GLY A 66 -27.20 6.44 -5.08
CA GLY A 66 -27.00 7.22 -3.84
C GLY A 66 -25.75 6.84 -3.03
N ALA A 67 -24.94 5.91 -3.53
CA ALA A 67 -23.65 5.55 -2.95
C ALA A 67 -22.48 6.05 -3.82
N ILE A 68 -21.28 6.09 -3.24
CA ILE A 68 -20.03 6.39 -3.94
C ILE A 68 -19.20 5.12 -4.04
N VAL A 69 -19.15 4.57 -5.25
CA VAL A 69 -18.33 3.41 -5.63
C VAL A 69 -16.91 3.88 -5.92
N ASN A 70 -15.92 3.36 -5.24
CA ASN A 70 -14.54 3.83 -5.32
C ASN A 70 -13.51 2.74 -5.04
N THR A 71 -12.23 3.10 -5.13
CA THR A 71 -11.07 2.23 -4.91
C THR A 71 -10.36 2.52 -3.57
N ARG A 72 -11.06 3.10 -2.58
CA ARG A 72 -10.50 3.57 -1.30
C ARG A 72 -9.81 2.47 -0.49
N VAL A 73 -10.33 1.24 -0.54
CA VAL A 73 -9.74 0.07 0.11
C VAL A 73 -8.26 -0.10 -0.26
N ILE A 74 -7.87 0.22 -1.50
CA ILE A 74 -6.49 0.09 -1.96
C ILE A 74 -5.56 0.96 -1.11
N GLY A 75 -5.91 2.23 -0.89
CA GLY A 75 -5.09 3.13 -0.08
C GLY A 75 -4.97 2.69 1.37
N VAL A 76 -6.09 2.34 2.01
CA VAL A 76 -6.14 2.03 3.44
C VAL A 76 -5.56 0.65 3.75
N LEU A 77 -5.90 -0.36 2.97
CA LEU A 77 -5.39 -1.72 3.15
C LEU A 77 -3.87 -1.76 2.88
N ALA A 78 -3.40 -1.07 1.81
CA ALA A 78 -1.98 -0.94 1.50
C ALA A 78 -1.21 -0.24 2.64
N ALA A 79 -1.78 0.81 3.22
CA ALA A 79 -1.22 1.48 4.39
C ALA A 79 -0.94 0.50 5.53
N GLY A 80 -1.90 -0.39 5.81
CA GLY A 80 -1.76 -1.44 6.83
C GLY A 80 -0.70 -2.46 6.46
N LEU A 81 -0.73 -3.01 5.25
CA LEU A 81 0.21 -4.04 4.78
C LEU A 81 1.65 -3.54 4.74
N LEU A 82 1.89 -2.36 4.18
CA LEU A 82 3.22 -1.75 4.03
C LEU A 82 3.74 -1.12 5.31
N GLY A 83 2.91 -0.30 5.97
CA GLY A 83 3.31 0.54 7.09
C GLY A 83 3.03 -0.05 8.48
N GLY A 84 2.25 -1.15 8.57
CA GLY A 84 1.89 -1.77 9.83
C GLY A 84 0.71 -1.11 10.55
N PRO A 85 0.44 -1.52 11.82
CA PRO A 85 -0.79 -1.14 12.51
C PRO A 85 -0.98 0.37 12.69
N TYR A 86 0.05 1.10 13.06
CA TYR A 86 -0.05 2.55 13.28
C TYR A 86 -0.40 3.31 12.00
N VAL A 87 0.21 2.91 10.88
CA VAL A 87 -0.01 3.53 9.58
C VAL A 87 -1.38 3.14 9.03
N GLY A 88 -1.73 1.85 9.09
CA GLY A 88 -3.01 1.35 8.60
C GLY A 88 -4.21 1.93 9.34
N ILE A 89 -4.16 1.93 10.68
CA ILE A 89 -5.23 2.52 11.50
C ILE A 89 -5.30 4.03 11.30
N GLY A 90 -4.15 4.73 11.26
CA GLY A 90 -4.11 6.17 11.02
C GLY A 90 -4.70 6.56 9.67
N ALA A 91 -4.32 5.86 8.59
CA ALA A 91 -4.88 6.09 7.26
C ALA A 91 -6.39 5.77 7.21
N ALA A 92 -6.83 4.72 7.91
CA ALA A 92 -8.23 4.33 8.02
C ALA A 92 -9.08 5.37 8.75
N VAL A 93 -8.56 5.96 9.83
CA VAL A 93 -9.22 7.05 10.55
C VAL A 93 -9.34 8.28 9.65
N ILE A 94 -8.27 8.67 8.97
CA ILE A 94 -8.28 9.83 8.06
C ILE A 94 -9.27 9.60 6.90
N GLY A 95 -9.16 8.47 6.20
CA GLY A 95 -10.00 8.14 5.05
C GLY A 95 -11.47 7.89 5.44
N GLY A 96 -11.71 7.19 6.54
CA GLY A 96 -13.05 6.87 7.03
C GLY A 96 -13.79 8.10 7.55
N LEU A 97 -13.10 8.96 8.34
CA LEU A 97 -13.68 10.21 8.82
C LEU A 97 -13.98 11.15 7.65
N HIS A 98 -13.05 11.31 6.71
CA HIS A 98 -13.31 12.09 5.51
C HIS A 98 -14.51 11.55 4.73
N ARG A 99 -14.61 10.21 4.55
CA ARG A 99 -15.75 9.59 3.84
C ARG A 99 -17.08 9.90 4.51
N TYR A 100 -17.13 9.89 5.83
CA TYR A 100 -18.32 10.28 6.58
C TYR A 100 -18.66 11.76 6.37
N LEU A 101 -17.68 12.65 6.53
CA LEU A 101 -17.87 14.10 6.40
C LEU A 101 -18.20 14.53 4.96
N PHE A 102 -17.68 13.80 3.95
CA PHE A 102 -17.93 14.10 2.55
C PHE A 102 -19.38 13.89 2.12
N ASP A 103 -20.12 13.02 2.80
CA ASP A 103 -21.47 12.62 2.41
C ASP A 103 -22.37 12.47 3.66
N ILE A 104 -22.33 13.50 4.53
CA ILE A 104 -23.12 13.51 5.78
C ILE A 104 -24.60 13.32 5.46
N GLY A 105 -25.22 12.32 6.09
CA GLY A 105 -26.61 11.94 5.82
C GLY A 105 -26.80 11.08 4.57
N GLY A 106 -25.74 10.82 3.82
CA GLY A 106 -25.77 9.93 2.67
C GLY A 106 -26.08 8.48 3.06
N PHE A 107 -26.75 7.79 2.15
CA PHE A 107 -27.25 6.41 2.34
C PHE A 107 -26.19 5.41 2.85
N THR A 108 -24.94 5.54 2.37
CA THR A 108 -23.82 4.66 2.73
C THR A 108 -22.71 5.37 3.53
N ALA A 109 -22.96 6.59 4.03
CA ALA A 109 -21.92 7.38 4.69
C ALA A 109 -21.32 6.65 5.89
N VAL A 110 -22.17 6.17 6.81
CA VAL A 110 -21.76 5.46 8.02
C VAL A 110 -21.16 4.09 7.69
N SER A 111 -21.84 3.28 6.86
CA SER A 111 -21.37 1.94 6.50
C SER A 111 -20.01 1.97 5.80
N CYS A 112 -19.81 2.91 4.88
CA CYS A 112 -18.52 3.07 4.21
C CYS A 112 -17.41 3.62 5.14
N ALA A 113 -17.73 4.46 6.12
CA ALA A 113 -16.74 4.91 7.10
C ALA A 113 -16.29 3.74 8.00
N VAL A 114 -17.24 2.95 8.48
CA VAL A 114 -16.98 1.75 9.29
C VAL A 114 -16.17 0.71 8.51
N SER A 115 -16.56 0.40 7.25
CA SER A 115 -15.81 -0.54 6.42
C SER A 115 -14.38 -0.10 6.18
N THR A 116 -14.15 1.21 5.94
CA THR A 116 -12.79 1.76 5.77
C THR A 116 -11.92 1.51 7.01
N PHE A 117 -12.50 1.66 8.20
CA PHE A 117 -11.78 1.36 9.43
C PHE A 117 -11.46 -0.14 9.57
N VAL A 118 -12.41 -1.02 9.25
CA VAL A 118 -12.21 -2.48 9.25
C VAL A 118 -11.14 -2.89 8.23
N GLU A 119 -11.14 -2.31 7.05
CA GLU A 119 -10.12 -2.53 6.00
C GLU A 119 -8.72 -2.19 6.50
N GLY A 120 -8.55 -1.06 7.21
CA GLY A 120 -7.28 -0.69 7.82
C GLY A 120 -6.83 -1.66 8.91
N LEU A 121 -7.77 -2.20 9.71
CA LEU A 121 -7.47 -3.26 10.68
C LEU A 121 -7.03 -4.55 10.00
N ILE A 122 -7.71 -4.96 8.92
CA ILE A 122 -7.34 -6.14 8.13
C ILE A 122 -5.92 -5.99 7.60
N GLY A 123 -5.60 -4.89 6.90
CA GLY A 123 -4.26 -4.63 6.40
C GLY A 123 -3.20 -4.66 7.51
N SER A 124 -3.51 -4.07 8.65
CA SER A 124 -2.65 -4.05 9.83
C SER A 124 -2.37 -5.45 10.39
N ALA A 125 -3.39 -6.29 10.46
CA ALA A 125 -3.28 -7.67 10.97
C ALA A 125 -2.37 -8.55 10.09
N PHE A 126 -2.41 -8.34 8.78
CA PHE A 126 -1.60 -9.09 7.82
C PHE A 126 -0.21 -8.49 7.55
N SER A 127 0.11 -7.31 8.09
CA SER A 127 1.36 -6.59 7.84
C SER A 127 2.62 -7.42 8.06
N LYS A 128 2.72 -8.09 9.21
CA LYS A 128 3.90 -8.92 9.54
C LYS A 128 4.12 -10.06 8.54
N ARG A 129 3.03 -10.70 8.08
CA ARG A 129 3.11 -11.80 7.10
C ARG A 129 3.48 -11.26 5.71
N PHE A 130 2.94 -10.11 5.34
CA PHE A 130 3.23 -9.45 4.07
C PHE A 130 4.71 -9.02 4.00
N LYS A 131 5.21 -8.30 5.01
CA LYS A 131 6.62 -7.88 5.10
C LYS A 131 7.60 -9.06 5.14
N ALA A 132 7.19 -10.19 5.69
CA ALA A 132 7.98 -11.42 5.71
C ALA A 132 7.96 -12.20 4.37
N GLY A 133 7.35 -11.65 3.31
CA GLY A 133 7.24 -12.29 2.00
C GLY A 133 6.35 -13.55 1.97
N LYS A 134 5.53 -13.76 3.01
CA LYS A 134 4.64 -14.94 3.12
C LYS A 134 3.28 -14.75 2.44
N ILE A 135 3.04 -13.58 1.87
CA ILE A 135 1.80 -13.25 1.15
C ILE A 135 2.23 -12.80 -0.25
N ASP A 136 1.93 -13.61 -1.22
CA ASP A 136 2.15 -13.34 -2.64
C ASP A 136 1.00 -12.52 -3.26
N GLY A 137 1.05 -12.28 -4.56
CA GLY A 137 0.01 -11.54 -5.28
C GLY A 137 -1.38 -12.20 -5.18
N ALA A 138 -1.46 -13.53 -5.14
CA ALA A 138 -2.71 -14.26 -4.97
C ALA A 138 -3.26 -14.06 -3.54
N GLY A 139 -2.39 -14.08 -2.54
CA GLY A 139 -2.74 -13.78 -1.15
C GLY A 139 -3.24 -12.34 -0.97
N VAL A 140 -2.59 -11.36 -1.62
CA VAL A 140 -3.04 -9.96 -1.64
C VAL A 140 -4.42 -9.84 -2.28
N PHE A 141 -4.63 -10.48 -3.42
CA PHE A 141 -5.93 -10.52 -4.09
C PHE A 141 -7.02 -11.05 -3.15
N LEU A 142 -6.77 -12.19 -2.51
CA LEU A 142 -7.73 -12.83 -1.63
C LEU A 142 -8.06 -11.98 -0.40
N ILE A 143 -7.06 -11.39 0.25
CA ILE A 143 -7.26 -10.51 1.42
C ILE A 143 -8.11 -9.30 1.02
N THR A 144 -7.84 -8.69 -0.13
CA THR A 144 -8.60 -7.54 -0.61
C THR A 144 -10.03 -7.93 -0.99
N ALA A 145 -10.21 -9.07 -1.66
CA ALA A 145 -11.55 -9.58 -2.00
C ALA A 145 -12.38 -9.85 -0.74
N LEU A 146 -11.78 -10.44 0.29
CA LEU A 146 -12.45 -10.68 1.58
C LEU A 146 -12.78 -9.36 2.31
N ALA A 147 -11.90 -8.37 2.25
CA ALA A 147 -12.17 -7.04 2.80
C ALA A 147 -13.36 -6.38 2.10
N GLU A 148 -13.44 -6.44 0.78
CA GLU A 148 -14.57 -5.95 -0.01
C GLU A 148 -15.89 -6.71 0.28
N ILE A 149 -15.83 -8.03 0.42
CA ILE A 149 -17.00 -8.82 0.86
C ILE A 149 -17.46 -8.35 2.25
N GLY A 150 -16.51 -8.10 3.15
CA GLY A 150 -16.79 -7.51 4.45
C GLY A 150 -17.45 -6.14 4.35
N GLN A 151 -17.00 -5.28 3.43
CA GLN A 151 -17.65 -4.00 3.14
C GLN A 151 -19.09 -4.19 2.67
N MET A 152 -19.37 -5.13 1.77
CA MET A 152 -20.73 -5.43 1.31
C MET A 152 -21.62 -5.88 2.49
N ALA A 153 -21.11 -6.74 3.35
CA ALA A 153 -21.82 -7.16 4.55
C ALA A 153 -22.12 -5.98 5.50
N ILE A 154 -21.17 -5.08 5.71
CA ILE A 154 -21.35 -3.87 6.53
C ILE A 154 -22.41 -2.95 5.93
N ILE A 155 -22.45 -2.79 4.60
CA ILE A 155 -23.50 -2.01 3.93
C ILE A 155 -24.86 -2.63 4.20
N LEU A 156 -25.05 -3.94 4.05
CA LEU A 156 -26.32 -4.62 4.33
C LEU A 156 -26.75 -4.53 5.80
N LEU A 157 -25.78 -4.52 6.71
CA LEU A 157 -26.07 -4.45 8.16
C LEU A 157 -26.47 -3.03 8.62
N ILE A 158 -25.82 -2.01 8.09
CA ILE A 158 -25.93 -0.63 8.60
C ILE A 158 -26.86 0.24 7.74
N SER A 159 -26.78 0.15 6.39
CA SER A 159 -27.54 1.06 5.52
C SER A 159 -29.03 0.72 5.51
N ARG A 160 -29.87 1.75 5.53
CA ARG A 160 -31.33 1.59 5.55
C ARG A 160 -31.97 2.52 4.50
N PRO A 161 -33.06 2.12 3.83
CA PRO A 161 -33.80 0.86 4.02
C PRO A 161 -33.07 -0.36 3.42
N PHE A 162 -33.27 -1.55 4.00
CA PHE A 162 -32.58 -2.78 3.60
C PHE A 162 -32.77 -3.17 2.12
N PRO A 163 -33.98 -3.06 1.50
CA PRO A 163 -34.14 -3.37 0.08
C PRO A 163 -33.21 -2.54 -0.82
N ALA A 164 -33.09 -1.23 -0.54
CA ALA A 164 -32.18 -0.36 -1.28
C ALA A 164 -30.70 -0.72 -1.08
N ALA A 165 -30.33 -1.16 0.13
CA ALA A 165 -28.98 -1.68 0.42
C ALA A 165 -28.69 -2.97 -0.36
N LEU A 166 -29.67 -3.87 -0.45
CA LEU A 166 -29.55 -5.11 -1.21
C LEU A 166 -29.41 -4.84 -2.72
N ASP A 167 -30.26 -3.96 -3.28
CA ASP A 167 -30.18 -3.58 -4.70
C ASP A 167 -28.84 -2.95 -5.03
N LEU A 168 -28.32 -2.09 -4.16
CA LEU A 168 -27.00 -1.49 -4.29
C LEU A 168 -25.90 -2.57 -4.28
N VAL A 169 -25.88 -3.44 -3.27
CA VAL A 169 -24.87 -4.48 -3.15
C VAL A 169 -24.90 -5.42 -4.34
N CYS A 170 -26.06 -5.85 -4.83
CA CYS A 170 -26.20 -6.66 -6.04
C CYS A 170 -25.60 -5.98 -7.29
N LEU A 171 -25.66 -4.65 -7.35
CA LEU A 171 -25.10 -3.88 -8.45
C LEU A 171 -23.58 -3.74 -8.37
N ILE A 172 -23.04 -3.45 -7.18
CA ILE A 172 -21.63 -3.01 -7.01
C ILE A 172 -20.68 -4.13 -6.56
N ALA A 173 -21.18 -5.21 -5.96
CA ALA A 173 -20.31 -6.22 -5.33
C ALA A 173 -19.32 -6.83 -6.31
N PHE A 174 -19.80 -7.35 -7.45
CA PHE A 174 -18.92 -8.00 -8.42
C PHE A 174 -17.85 -7.05 -8.97
N PRO A 175 -18.20 -5.86 -9.52
CA PRO A 175 -17.18 -4.95 -10.03
C PRO A 175 -16.22 -4.44 -8.94
N MET A 176 -16.68 -4.12 -7.74
CA MET A 176 -15.80 -3.63 -6.67
C MET A 176 -14.85 -4.71 -6.18
N ILE A 177 -15.34 -5.92 -5.87
CA ILE A 177 -14.52 -7.01 -5.38
C ILE A 177 -13.40 -7.33 -6.37
N ILE A 178 -13.74 -7.52 -7.65
CA ILE A 178 -12.75 -7.93 -8.65
C ILE A 178 -11.79 -6.79 -8.98
N MET A 179 -12.30 -5.59 -9.26
CA MET A 179 -11.47 -4.47 -9.68
C MET A 179 -10.56 -3.97 -8.55
N ASN A 180 -11.06 -3.88 -7.32
CA ASN A 180 -10.25 -3.45 -6.19
C ASN A 180 -9.19 -4.51 -5.81
N ALA A 181 -9.52 -5.80 -5.87
CA ALA A 181 -8.55 -6.86 -5.63
C ALA A 181 -7.44 -6.90 -6.68
N LEU A 182 -7.77 -6.76 -7.97
CA LEU A 182 -6.78 -6.64 -9.04
C LEU A 182 -5.96 -5.35 -8.91
N GLY A 183 -6.63 -4.23 -8.65
CA GLY A 183 -5.98 -2.94 -8.45
C GLY A 183 -4.99 -2.95 -7.29
N MET A 184 -5.32 -3.64 -6.20
CA MET A 184 -4.44 -3.81 -5.04
C MET A 184 -3.18 -4.60 -5.38
N VAL A 185 -3.31 -5.68 -6.14
CA VAL A 185 -2.14 -6.48 -6.59
C VAL A 185 -1.21 -5.62 -7.44
N VAL A 186 -1.75 -4.84 -8.38
CA VAL A 186 -0.95 -3.94 -9.23
C VAL A 186 -0.33 -2.81 -8.41
N PHE A 187 -1.10 -2.21 -7.52
CA PHE A 187 -0.65 -1.12 -6.64
C PHE A 187 0.53 -1.55 -5.76
N LEU A 188 0.39 -2.66 -5.02
CA LEU A 188 1.48 -3.21 -4.19
C LEU A 188 2.63 -3.75 -5.01
N GLY A 189 2.35 -4.33 -6.18
CA GLY A 189 3.38 -4.78 -7.12
C GLY A 189 4.31 -3.64 -7.56
N THR A 190 3.78 -2.41 -7.66
CA THR A 190 4.60 -1.22 -7.96
C THR A 190 5.60 -0.92 -6.84
N PHE A 191 5.19 -1.01 -5.59
CA PHE A 191 6.09 -0.85 -4.44
C PHE A 191 7.14 -1.96 -4.36
N ASN A 192 6.71 -3.23 -4.47
CA ASN A 192 7.61 -4.37 -4.39
C ASN A 192 8.68 -4.34 -5.49
N ARG A 193 8.31 -3.95 -6.71
CA ARG A 193 9.27 -3.85 -7.82
C ARG A 193 10.37 -2.84 -7.53
N VAL A 194 10.01 -1.68 -7.03
CA VAL A 194 10.99 -0.63 -6.69
C VAL A 194 11.91 -1.07 -5.55
N PHE A 195 11.38 -1.76 -4.54
CA PHE A 195 12.19 -2.26 -3.43
C PHE A 195 13.16 -3.37 -3.88
N MET A 196 12.72 -4.30 -4.73
CA MET A 196 13.59 -5.36 -5.26
C MET A 196 14.68 -4.81 -6.20
N GLU A 197 14.39 -3.78 -6.99
CA GLU A 197 15.39 -3.11 -7.83
C GLU A 197 16.51 -2.48 -7.00
N GLU A 198 16.18 -1.92 -5.82
CA GLU A 198 17.19 -1.37 -4.92
C GLU A 198 18.08 -2.41 -4.28
N ASP A 199 17.48 -3.47 -3.77
CA ASP A 199 18.24 -4.56 -3.15
C ASP A 199 19.22 -5.16 -4.15
N SER A 200 18.80 -5.31 -5.42
CA SER A 200 19.68 -5.80 -6.48
C SER A 200 20.82 -4.82 -6.80
N GLN A 201 20.52 -3.52 -6.90
CA GLN A 201 21.56 -2.49 -7.13
C GLN A 201 22.53 -2.37 -5.95
N PHE A 202 22.05 -2.49 -4.73
CA PHE A 202 22.89 -2.48 -3.54
C PHE A 202 23.80 -3.71 -3.51
N ALA A 203 23.26 -4.90 -3.80
CA ALA A 203 24.04 -6.14 -3.88
C ALA A 203 25.12 -6.07 -4.98
N GLU A 204 24.82 -5.47 -6.14
CA GLU A 204 25.78 -5.27 -7.21
C GLU A 204 26.89 -4.29 -6.81
N LYS A 205 26.55 -3.14 -6.19
CA LYS A 205 27.53 -2.18 -5.67
C LYS A 205 28.44 -2.81 -4.61
N MET A 206 27.89 -3.62 -3.71
CA MET A 206 28.67 -4.36 -2.71
C MET A 206 29.61 -5.39 -3.35
N ARG A 207 29.15 -6.12 -4.37
CA ARG A 207 30.01 -7.03 -5.13
C ARG A 207 31.19 -6.31 -5.80
N LEU A 208 30.92 -5.18 -6.44
CA LEU A 208 31.96 -4.37 -7.07
C LEU A 208 32.96 -3.83 -6.03
N ALA A 209 32.48 -3.32 -4.91
CA ALA A 209 33.33 -2.84 -3.82
C ALA A 209 34.20 -3.96 -3.23
N MET A 210 33.63 -5.14 -2.99
CA MET A 210 34.42 -6.31 -2.52
C MET A 210 35.43 -6.77 -3.56
N GLY A 211 35.08 -6.77 -4.86
CA GLY A 211 36.01 -7.10 -5.93
C GLY A 211 37.22 -6.15 -5.99
N ILE A 212 37.00 -4.85 -5.78
CA ILE A 212 38.09 -3.84 -5.70
C ILE A 212 38.96 -4.09 -4.46
N VAL A 213 38.36 -4.40 -3.32
CA VAL A 213 39.09 -4.72 -2.09
C VAL A 213 39.94 -5.97 -2.29
N ASP A 214 39.37 -7.05 -2.84
CA ASP A 214 40.11 -8.30 -3.08
C ASP A 214 41.28 -8.12 -4.07
N GLN A 215 41.13 -7.28 -5.10
CA GLN A 215 42.19 -6.97 -6.04
C GLN A 215 43.27 -6.08 -5.44
N SER A 216 42.91 -5.15 -4.52
CA SER A 216 43.87 -4.23 -3.91
C SER A 216 44.61 -4.83 -2.70
N LEU A 217 43.99 -5.77 -2.00
CA LEU A 217 44.58 -6.44 -0.81
C LEU A 217 45.96 -7.07 -1.03
N PRO A 218 46.24 -7.82 -2.16
CA PRO A 218 47.56 -8.35 -2.42
C PRO A 218 48.62 -7.28 -2.66
N HIS A 219 48.24 -6.15 -3.27
CA HIS A 219 49.15 -5.04 -3.51
C HIS A 219 49.49 -4.29 -2.21
N LEU A 220 48.51 -4.07 -1.36
CA LEU A 220 48.71 -3.46 -0.04
C LEU A 220 49.56 -4.38 0.87
N ARG A 221 49.34 -5.69 0.79
CA ARG A 221 50.12 -6.66 1.56
C ARG A 221 51.59 -6.67 1.12
N LYS A 222 51.87 -6.65 -0.19
CA LYS A 222 53.23 -6.55 -0.72
C LYS A 222 53.92 -5.24 -0.31
N GLY A 223 53.21 -4.12 -0.30
CA GLY A 223 53.77 -2.83 0.13
C GLY A 223 54.08 -2.77 1.61
N LEU A 224 53.30 -3.44 2.47
CA LEU A 224 53.55 -3.54 3.90
C LEU A 224 54.76 -4.46 4.21
N TYR A 225 54.91 -5.58 3.47
CA TYR A 225 56.06 -6.46 3.66
C TYR A 225 57.36 -5.83 3.13
N SER A 226 57.29 -5.03 2.06
CA SER A 226 58.46 -4.29 1.56
C SER A 226 58.98 -3.25 2.54
N LYS A 227 58.14 -2.66 3.35
CA LYS A 227 58.54 -1.68 4.35
C LYS A 227 59.13 -2.33 5.60
N THR A 228 58.66 -3.52 6.00
CA THR A 228 59.19 -4.30 7.12
C THR A 228 60.56 -4.93 6.76
N ASP A 229 60.79 -5.29 5.51
CA ASP A 229 62.10 -5.80 5.05
C ASP A 229 63.17 -4.69 4.99
N MET A 230 62.78 -3.45 4.74
CA MET A 230 63.69 -2.29 4.77
C MET A 230 64.09 -1.88 6.20
N GLU A 231 63.21 -2.04 7.18
CA GLU A 231 63.55 -1.76 8.58
C GLU A 231 64.39 -2.88 9.21
N ALA A 232 64.35 -4.10 8.71
CA ALA A 232 65.16 -5.22 9.16
C ALA A 232 66.62 -5.23 8.60
N THR A 233 66.93 -4.37 7.63
CA THR A 233 68.24 -4.24 6.97
C THR A 233 68.93 -2.92 7.32
N ALA A 234 68.35 -2.10 8.18
CA ALA A 234 68.96 -0.90 8.74
C ALA A 234 69.39 -1.11 10.19
#